data_e7e7eb0c7372168b7854828aa765e5fb
#
_entry.id   e7e7eb0c7372168b7854828aa765e5fb
#
_cell.length_a   1.000
_cell.length_b   1.000
_cell.length_c   1.000
_cell.angle_alpha   90.00
_cell.angle_beta   90.00
_cell.angle_gamma   90.00
#
_symmetry.space_group_name_H-M   'P 1'
#
loop_
_entity.id
_entity.type
_entity.pdbx_description
1 polymer ?
#
loop_
_entity_poly.entity_id
_entity_poly.type
_entity_poly.pdbx_seq_one_letter_code
_entity_poly.pdbx_strand_id
1 'polypeptide(L)'
;MTLAAFLAVAFLHLLAAVSPGPAVIMAARTGVTEGLRTGAFLAMGIGVGAVIWAAAALFGLGLVFAAAPSLLWALKIGGAVYLIWLGYHLWRDADQPLLASQTDTPPRAPFSAFRLGLYTQLANPKPAVLFSAIFIGTVPPDTSLWIYGALLLVVFLNEALWNTFVARIFSLERSRTVYISLKTIIDKTFGGLLALLGLKIAAT
;
A
#
# COMPACT_ATOMS: atom_id res chain seq x y z
N MET A 1 7.70 14.52 -22.88
CA MET A 1 6.38 14.02 -22.42
C MET A 1 5.31 15.09 -22.62
N THR A 2 4.15 14.78 -23.22
CA THR A 2 3.03 15.72 -23.39
C THR A 2 2.20 15.84 -22.10
N LEU A 3 1.45 16.96 -21.94
CA LEU A 3 0.52 17.13 -20.82
C LEU A 3 -0.55 16.00 -20.78
N ALA A 4 -1.07 15.61 -21.93
CA ALA A 4 -2.04 14.53 -22.02
C ALA A 4 -1.47 13.18 -21.50
N ALA A 5 -0.23 12.85 -21.87
CA ALA A 5 0.44 11.65 -21.38
C ALA A 5 0.70 11.74 -19.86
N PHE A 6 1.10 12.90 -19.35
CA PHE A 6 1.26 13.11 -17.90
C PHE A 6 -0.05 12.88 -17.13
N LEU A 7 -1.14 13.48 -17.60
CA LEU A 7 -2.46 13.33 -16.96
C LEU A 7 -2.97 11.89 -17.06
N ALA A 8 -2.71 11.20 -18.17
CA ALA A 8 -3.07 9.79 -18.32
C ALA A 8 -2.32 8.91 -17.29
N VAL A 9 -1.01 9.11 -17.13
CA VAL A 9 -0.21 8.39 -16.12
C VAL A 9 -0.73 8.69 -14.71
N ALA A 10 -0.98 9.97 -14.39
CA ALA A 10 -1.50 10.39 -13.10
C ALA A 10 -2.85 9.73 -12.77
N PHE A 11 -3.75 9.67 -13.76
CA PHE A 11 -5.07 9.05 -13.63
C PHE A 11 -4.99 7.53 -13.53
N LEU A 12 -4.20 6.86 -14.36
CA LEU A 12 -3.99 5.42 -14.27
C LEU A 12 -3.42 5.02 -12.92
N HIS A 13 -2.46 5.81 -12.40
CA HIS A 13 -1.94 5.57 -11.07
C HIS A 13 -2.99 5.79 -9.98
N LEU A 14 -3.85 6.83 -10.10
CA LEU A 14 -4.94 7.03 -9.14
C LEU A 14 -5.89 5.83 -9.11
N LEU A 15 -6.29 5.31 -10.26
CA LEU A 15 -7.12 4.08 -10.33
C LEU A 15 -6.43 2.89 -9.66
N ALA A 16 -5.12 2.79 -9.80
CA ALA A 16 -4.35 1.75 -9.15
C ALA A 16 -4.30 1.95 -7.62
N ALA A 17 -4.09 3.18 -7.13
CA ALA A 17 -4.08 3.49 -5.70
C ALA A 17 -5.44 3.20 -5.03
N VAL A 18 -6.54 3.53 -5.72
CA VAL A 18 -7.92 3.28 -5.25
C VAL A 18 -8.25 1.79 -5.20
N SER A 19 -7.65 0.98 -6.07
CA SER A 19 -7.90 -0.46 -6.14
C SER A 19 -7.52 -1.17 -4.84
N PRO A 20 -8.42 -2.00 -4.26
CA PRO A 20 -8.16 -2.70 -3.01
C PRO A 20 -6.85 -3.49 -3.02
N GLY A 21 -6.11 -3.38 -1.92
CA GLY A 21 -4.83 -4.08 -1.74
C GLY A 21 -4.30 -3.90 -0.32
N PRO A 22 -3.11 -4.45 0.00
CA PRO A 22 -2.55 -4.42 1.36
C PRO A 22 -2.50 -3.03 1.99
N ALA A 23 -2.13 -2.00 1.21
CA ALA A 23 -2.04 -0.62 1.68
C ALA A 23 -3.40 -0.09 2.15
N VAL A 24 -4.43 -0.24 1.30
CA VAL A 24 -5.80 0.22 1.60
C VAL A 24 -6.38 -0.52 2.80
N ILE A 25 -6.16 -1.83 2.89
CA ILE A 25 -6.60 -2.65 4.03
C ILE A 25 -5.94 -2.17 5.33
N MET A 26 -4.64 -1.92 5.31
CA MET A 26 -3.91 -1.43 6.47
C MET A 26 -4.35 -0.01 6.87
N ALA A 27 -4.62 0.87 5.92
CA ALA A 27 -5.14 2.21 6.19
C ALA A 27 -6.54 2.15 6.84
N ALA A 28 -7.43 1.32 6.31
CA ALA A 28 -8.76 1.10 6.88
C ALA A 28 -8.67 0.57 8.32
N ARG A 29 -7.90 -0.50 8.54
CA ARG A 29 -7.70 -1.10 9.86
C ARG A 29 -7.13 -0.10 10.86
N THR A 30 -6.05 0.60 10.49
CA THR A 30 -5.42 1.60 11.36
C THR A 30 -6.40 2.74 11.67
N GLY A 31 -7.20 3.19 10.71
CA GLY A 31 -8.25 4.18 10.92
C GLY A 31 -9.24 3.76 12.00
N VAL A 32 -9.73 2.50 11.93
CA VAL A 32 -10.68 1.94 12.91
C VAL A 32 -10.04 1.80 14.29
N THR A 33 -8.84 1.21 14.35
CA THR A 33 -8.24 0.77 15.62
C THR A 33 -7.46 1.86 16.33
N GLU A 34 -6.83 2.77 15.59
CA GLU A 34 -5.88 3.75 16.12
C GLU A 34 -6.25 5.21 15.75
N GLY A 35 -7.30 5.39 14.96
CA GLY A 35 -7.84 6.69 14.56
C GLY A 35 -7.12 7.35 13.39
N LEU A 36 -7.67 8.52 13.00
CA LEU A 36 -7.22 9.25 11.81
C LEU A 36 -5.75 9.66 11.86
N ARG A 37 -5.28 10.17 13.01
CA ARG A 37 -3.90 10.69 13.13
C ARG A 37 -2.88 9.60 12.82
N THR A 38 -3.02 8.44 13.41
CA THR A 38 -2.14 7.29 13.16
C THR A 38 -2.27 6.80 11.73
N GLY A 39 -3.51 6.73 11.22
CA GLY A 39 -3.80 6.37 9.83
C GLY A 39 -3.16 7.33 8.82
N ALA A 40 -3.12 8.63 9.09
CA ALA A 40 -2.46 9.61 8.23
C ALA A 40 -0.93 9.41 8.18
N PHE A 41 -0.29 9.15 9.32
CA PHE A 41 1.16 8.83 9.32
C PHE A 41 1.46 7.52 8.59
N LEU A 42 0.62 6.51 8.73
CA LEU A 42 0.71 5.28 7.95
C LEU A 42 0.56 5.57 6.45
N ALA A 43 -0.41 6.38 6.05
CA ALA A 43 -0.64 6.76 4.66
C ALA A 43 0.56 7.54 4.05
N MET A 44 1.21 8.40 4.84
CA MET A 44 2.47 9.04 4.42
C MET A 44 3.57 8.02 4.17
N GLY A 45 3.70 7.01 5.03
CA GLY A 45 4.64 5.90 4.83
C GLY A 45 4.35 5.10 3.56
N ILE A 46 3.07 4.81 3.29
CA ILE A 46 2.62 4.17 2.04
C ILE A 46 3.01 5.04 0.84
N GLY A 47 2.74 6.35 0.89
CA GLY A 47 3.11 7.29 -0.17
C GLY A 47 4.62 7.30 -0.46
N VAL A 48 5.46 7.34 0.57
CA VAL A 48 6.93 7.28 0.40
C VAL A 48 7.36 5.93 -0.20
N GLY A 49 6.80 4.81 0.26
CA GLY A 49 7.07 3.49 -0.32
C GLY A 49 6.70 3.41 -1.80
N ALA A 50 5.58 4.03 -2.19
CA ALA A 50 5.18 4.12 -3.59
C ALA A 50 6.14 4.97 -4.42
N VAL A 51 6.61 6.10 -3.89
CA VAL A 51 7.64 6.93 -4.54
C VAL A 51 8.93 6.15 -4.77
N ILE A 52 9.36 5.34 -3.82
CA ILE A 52 10.56 4.48 -3.99
C ILE A 52 10.36 3.52 -5.16
N TRP A 53 9.23 2.83 -5.25
CA TRP A 53 8.92 1.95 -6.37
C TRP A 53 8.81 2.69 -7.71
N ALA A 54 8.16 3.87 -7.71
CA ALA A 54 8.01 4.69 -8.89
C ALA A 54 9.37 5.21 -9.38
N ALA A 55 10.21 5.71 -8.49
CA ALA A 55 11.57 6.14 -8.81
C ALA A 55 12.40 4.98 -9.36
N ALA A 56 12.36 3.81 -8.71
CA ALA A 56 13.05 2.64 -9.20
C ALA A 56 12.62 2.25 -10.62
N ALA A 57 11.32 2.31 -10.91
CA ALA A 57 10.78 2.03 -12.25
C ALA A 57 11.20 3.08 -13.28
N LEU A 58 11.18 4.37 -12.93
CA LEU A 58 11.61 5.47 -13.81
C LEU A 58 13.10 5.44 -14.14
N PHE A 59 13.94 5.06 -13.17
CA PHE A 59 15.40 5.03 -13.33
C PHE A 59 15.96 3.68 -13.77
N GLY A 60 15.11 2.77 -14.23
CA GLY A 60 15.56 1.59 -14.94
C GLY A 60 15.47 0.26 -14.20
N LEU A 61 14.61 0.15 -13.18
CA LEU A 61 14.37 -1.13 -12.49
C LEU A 61 13.96 -2.24 -13.48
N GLY A 62 13.27 -1.90 -14.57
CA GLY A 62 12.96 -2.83 -15.65
C GLY A 62 14.20 -3.43 -16.31
N LEU A 63 15.26 -2.64 -16.51
CA LEU A 63 16.55 -3.12 -17.03
C LEU A 63 17.28 -3.99 -16.01
N VAL A 64 17.21 -3.61 -14.72
CA VAL A 64 17.79 -4.40 -13.63
C VAL A 64 17.12 -5.76 -13.53
N PHE A 65 15.79 -5.81 -13.61
CA PHE A 65 15.05 -7.08 -13.58
C PHE A 65 15.29 -7.94 -14.81
N ALA A 66 15.49 -7.32 -15.99
CA ALA A 66 15.89 -8.04 -17.20
C ALA A 66 17.31 -8.63 -17.09
N ALA A 67 18.24 -7.88 -16.50
CA ALA A 67 19.62 -8.32 -16.28
C ALA A 67 19.79 -9.28 -15.10
N ALA A 68 18.95 -9.15 -14.07
CA ALA A 68 18.99 -9.97 -12.84
C ALA A 68 17.57 -10.44 -12.44
N PRO A 69 16.99 -11.42 -13.15
CA PRO A 69 15.65 -11.94 -12.83
C PRO A 69 15.50 -12.47 -11.41
N SER A 70 16.61 -12.95 -10.82
CA SER A 70 16.66 -13.42 -9.43
C SER A 70 16.28 -12.34 -8.41
N LEU A 71 16.57 -11.07 -8.69
CA LEU A 71 16.21 -9.96 -7.80
C LEU A 71 14.69 -9.74 -7.79
N LEU A 72 14.05 -9.80 -8.96
CA LEU A 72 12.58 -9.73 -9.06
C LEU A 72 11.94 -10.91 -8.30
N TRP A 73 12.52 -12.11 -8.46
CA TRP A 73 12.05 -13.31 -7.78
C TRP A 73 12.18 -13.18 -6.25
N ALA A 74 13.32 -12.71 -5.75
CA ALA A 74 13.53 -12.46 -4.33
C ALA A 74 12.53 -11.44 -3.75
N LEU A 75 12.24 -10.36 -4.48
CA LEU A 75 11.23 -9.37 -4.09
C LEU A 75 9.82 -9.94 -4.08
N LYS A 76 9.46 -10.75 -5.08
CA LYS A 76 8.16 -11.43 -5.12
C LYS A 76 7.99 -12.38 -3.92
N ILE A 77 8.95 -13.24 -3.67
CA ILE A 77 8.90 -14.20 -2.56
C ILE A 77 8.88 -13.49 -1.21
N GLY A 78 9.77 -12.50 -1.01
CA GLY A 78 9.80 -11.72 0.24
C GLY A 78 8.48 -10.98 0.49
N GLY A 79 7.90 -10.35 -0.53
CA GLY A 79 6.58 -9.73 -0.48
C GLY A 79 5.46 -10.73 -0.21
N ALA A 80 5.48 -11.87 -0.88
CA ALA A 80 4.51 -12.95 -0.68
C ALA A 80 4.54 -13.48 0.76
N VAL A 81 5.72 -13.78 1.29
CA VAL A 81 5.91 -14.23 2.68
C VAL A 81 5.38 -13.18 3.66
N TYR A 82 5.71 -11.90 3.44
CA TYR A 82 5.21 -10.82 4.29
C TYR A 82 3.68 -10.70 4.27
N LEU A 83 3.04 -10.82 3.10
CA LEU A 83 1.58 -10.75 2.97
C LEU A 83 0.89 -11.96 3.63
N ILE A 84 1.45 -13.16 3.50
CA ILE A 84 0.96 -14.36 4.15
C ILE A 84 1.09 -14.22 5.67
N TRP A 85 2.24 -13.76 6.16
CA TRP A 85 2.48 -13.49 7.57
C TRP A 85 1.48 -12.48 8.14
N LEU A 86 1.26 -11.36 7.44
CA LEU A 86 0.30 -10.32 7.83
C LEU A 86 -1.13 -10.86 7.83
N GLY A 87 -1.51 -11.62 6.79
CA GLY A 87 -2.80 -12.27 6.67
C GLY A 87 -3.06 -13.27 7.78
N TYR A 88 -2.07 -14.08 8.13
CA TYR A 88 -2.13 -15.04 9.24
C TYR A 88 -2.38 -14.33 10.58
N HIS A 89 -1.66 -13.24 10.88
CA HIS A 89 -1.86 -12.49 12.12
C HIS A 89 -3.24 -11.86 12.20
N LEU A 90 -3.75 -11.30 11.09
CA LEU A 90 -5.11 -10.79 11.02
C LEU A 90 -6.15 -11.89 11.30
N TRP A 91 -5.95 -13.07 10.71
CA TRP A 91 -6.85 -14.21 10.90
C TRP A 91 -6.82 -14.75 12.33
N ARG A 92 -5.63 -14.96 12.87
CA ARG A 92 -5.43 -15.48 14.24
C ARG A 92 -6.04 -14.57 15.30
N ASP A 93 -5.88 -13.26 15.13
CA ASP A 93 -6.31 -12.27 16.12
C ASP A 93 -7.77 -11.79 15.87
N ALA A 94 -8.44 -12.34 14.85
CA ALA A 94 -9.78 -11.92 14.44
C ALA A 94 -10.84 -12.10 15.55
N ASP A 95 -10.78 -13.21 16.28
CA ASP A 95 -11.75 -13.53 17.33
C ASP A 95 -11.44 -12.83 18.67
N GLN A 96 -10.31 -12.13 18.79
CA GLN A 96 -9.98 -11.40 20.00
C GLN A 96 -10.83 -10.12 20.10
N PRO A 97 -11.45 -9.84 21.26
CA PRO A 97 -12.25 -8.63 21.43
C PRO A 97 -11.40 -7.38 21.24
N LEU A 98 -11.82 -6.45 20.39
CA LEU A 98 -11.15 -5.16 20.24
C LEU A 98 -11.12 -4.35 21.54
N LEU A 99 -12.16 -4.49 22.38
CA LEU A 99 -12.27 -3.80 23.66
C LEU A 99 -11.21 -4.26 24.68
N ALA A 100 -10.76 -5.50 24.62
CA ALA A 100 -9.70 -6.00 25.49
C ALA A 100 -8.30 -5.46 25.11
N SER A 101 -8.10 -5.08 23.85
CA SER A 101 -6.81 -4.57 23.35
C SER A 101 -6.75 -3.03 23.20
N GLN A 102 -7.88 -2.32 23.34
CA GLN A 102 -7.95 -0.88 23.08
C GLN A 102 -8.11 0.00 24.30
N THR A 103 -8.45 -0.53 25.48
CA THR A 103 -8.57 0.29 26.69
C THR A 103 -7.24 0.67 27.31
N ASP A 104 -6.15 -0.07 27.01
CA ASP A 104 -4.86 0.14 27.67
C ASP A 104 -3.65 0.29 26.72
N THR A 105 -3.80 0.08 25.42
CA THR A 105 -2.67 0.27 24.48
C THR A 105 -2.84 1.63 23.75
N PRO A 106 -1.98 2.61 24.04
CA PRO A 106 -2.04 3.88 23.32
C PRO A 106 -1.83 3.67 21.81
N PRO A 107 -2.43 4.52 20.97
CA PRO A 107 -2.16 4.50 19.53
C PRO A 107 -0.66 4.52 19.30
N ARG A 108 -0.21 3.74 18.30
CA ARG A 108 1.23 3.69 18.02
C ARG A 108 1.79 5.06 17.68
N ALA A 109 3.06 5.26 18.04
CA ALA A 109 3.75 6.51 17.78
C ALA A 109 3.74 6.84 16.26
N PRO A 110 3.69 8.12 15.89
CA PRO A 110 3.63 8.56 14.48
C PRO A 110 4.69 7.91 13.58
N PHE A 111 5.93 7.86 14.04
CA PHE A 111 7.03 7.25 13.28
C PHE A 111 6.86 5.73 13.13
N SER A 112 6.31 5.04 14.12
CA SER A 112 6.00 3.61 14.04
C SER A 112 4.90 3.34 13.01
N ALA A 113 3.86 4.19 12.96
CA ALA A 113 2.81 4.11 11.94
C ALA A 113 3.37 4.37 10.53
N PHE A 114 4.19 5.39 10.37
CA PHE A 114 4.89 5.70 9.13
C PHE A 114 5.72 4.50 8.63
N ARG A 115 6.55 3.91 9.49
CA ARG A 115 7.35 2.72 9.16
C ARG A 115 6.49 1.53 8.74
N LEU A 116 5.38 1.30 9.44
CA LEU A 116 4.45 0.24 9.05
C LEU A 116 3.90 0.47 7.65
N GLY A 117 3.47 1.69 7.33
CA GLY A 117 2.99 2.05 5.99
C GLY A 117 4.07 1.86 4.93
N LEU A 118 5.28 2.33 5.21
CA LEU A 118 6.43 2.19 4.33
C LEU A 118 6.73 0.71 4.01
N TYR A 119 6.83 -0.13 5.04
CA TYR A 119 7.11 -1.56 4.85
C TYR A 119 5.95 -2.29 4.16
N THR A 120 4.71 -1.94 4.49
CA THR A 120 3.52 -2.49 3.80
C THR A 120 3.57 -2.20 2.30
N GLN A 121 3.96 -0.99 1.91
CA GLN A 121 4.04 -0.61 0.49
C GLN A 121 5.27 -1.20 -0.19
N LEU A 122 6.42 -1.26 0.46
CA LEU A 122 7.63 -1.86 -0.10
C LEU A 122 7.50 -3.37 -0.28
N ALA A 123 6.82 -4.06 0.64
CA ALA A 123 6.52 -5.48 0.53
C ALA A 123 5.39 -5.78 -0.48
N ASN A 124 4.64 -4.77 -0.92
CA ASN A 124 3.57 -4.93 -1.88
C ASN A 124 4.13 -5.02 -3.30
N PRO A 125 4.02 -6.16 -4.00
CA PRO A 125 4.53 -6.30 -5.37
C PRO A 125 3.70 -5.57 -6.42
N LYS A 126 2.44 -5.20 -6.09
CA LYS A 126 1.54 -4.50 -7.02
C LYS A 126 2.15 -3.20 -7.56
N PRO A 127 2.70 -2.28 -6.73
CA PRO A 127 3.36 -1.08 -7.21
C PRO A 127 4.55 -1.37 -8.14
N ALA A 128 5.41 -2.33 -7.78
CA ALA A 128 6.59 -2.66 -8.57
C ALA A 128 6.23 -3.07 -10.01
N VAL A 129 5.26 -3.98 -10.15
CA VAL A 129 4.78 -4.45 -11.46
C VAL A 129 4.05 -3.34 -12.21
N LEU A 130 3.19 -2.60 -11.53
CA LEU A 130 2.32 -1.60 -12.14
C LEU A 130 3.11 -0.37 -12.62
N PHE A 131 4.04 0.14 -11.82
CA PHE A 131 4.89 1.26 -12.24
C PHE A 131 5.79 0.88 -13.41
N SER A 132 6.36 -0.34 -13.39
CA SER A 132 7.15 -0.81 -14.52
C SER A 132 6.30 -0.86 -15.81
N ALA A 133 5.09 -1.38 -15.74
CA ALA A 133 4.19 -1.45 -16.89
C ALA A 133 3.75 -0.06 -17.39
N ILE A 134 3.34 0.83 -16.47
CA ILE A 134 2.88 2.17 -16.84
C ILE A 134 4.03 3.00 -17.42
N PHE A 135 5.18 3.06 -16.73
CA PHE A 135 6.24 4.01 -17.09
C PHE A 135 7.02 3.58 -18.33
N ILE A 136 7.32 2.29 -18.51
CA ILE A 136 7.99 1.78 -19.72
C ILE A 136 7.18 2.10 -20.97
N GLY A 137 5.84 2.01 -20.89
CA GLY A 137 4.96 2.25 -22.05
C GLY A 137 4.60 3.71 -22.31
N THR A 138 4.79 4.62 -21.33
CA THR A 138 4.22 5.98 -21.42
C THR A 138 5.18 7.12 -21.17
N VAL A 139 6.30 6.88 -20.48
CA VAL A 139 7.29 7.91 -20.16
C VAL A 139 8.50 7.80 -21.08
N PRO A 140 8.70 8.75 -22.02
CA PRO A 140 9.84 8.71 -22.91
C PRO A 140 11.18 8.83 -22.17
N PRO A 141 12.25 8.17 -22.65
CA PRO A 141 13.57 8.20 -22.00
C PRO A 141 14.20 9.60 -21.88
N ASP A 142 13.85 10.50 -22.78
CA ASP A 142 14.30 11.90 -22.84
C ASP A 142 13.47 12.86 -21.98
N THR A 143 12.62 12.31 -21.11
CA THR A 143 11.78 13.13 -20.20
C THR A 143 12.65 13.89 -19.21
N SER A 144 12.38 15.19 -19.06
CA SER A 144 13.15 16.06 -18.17
C SER A 144 12.97 15.65 -16.68
N LEU A 145 14.01 15.88 -15.88
CA LEU A 145 13.99 15.61 -14.42
C LEU A 145 12.85 16.31 -13.68
N TRP A 146 12.43 17.47 -14.17
CA TRP A 146 11.26 18.18 -13.65
C TRP A 146 9.97 17.37 -13.74
N ILE A 147 9.74 16.73 -14.88
CA ILE A 147 8.56 15.89 -15.10
C ILE A 147 8.66 14.64 -14.24
N TYR A 148 9.85 14.05 -14.09
CA TYR A 148 10.04 12.95 -13.14
C TYR A 148 9.68 13.36 -11.71
N GLY A 149 10.15 14.51 -11.25
CA GLY A 149 9.80 15.06 -9.94
C GLY A 149 8.29 15.27 -9.77
N ALA A 150 7.63 15.81 -10.79
CA ALA A 150 6.18 16.00 -10.79
C ALA A 150 5.41 14.67 -10.76
N LEU A 151 5.85 13.65 -11.51
CA LEU A 151 5.26 12.30 -11.47
C LEU A 151 5.40 11.67 -10.09
N LEU A 152 6.59 11.75 -9.47
CA LEU A 152 6.83 11.22 -8.13
C LEU A 152 5.97 11.94 -7.08
N LEU A 153 5.80 13.25 -7.20
CA LEU A 153 4.90 14.02 -6.33
C LEU A 153 3.44 13.58 -6.50
N VAL A 154 2.97 13.38 -7.73
CA VAL A 154 1.61 12.88 -8.00
C VAL A 154 1.43 11.47 -7.43
N VAL A 155 2.42 10.60 -7.56
CA VAL A 155 2.39 9.26 -6.96
C VAL A 155 2.25 9.36 -5.44
N PHE A 156 3.07 10.19 -4.79
CA PHE A 156 2.98 10.42 -3.35
C PHE A 156 1.59 10.92 -2.94
N LEU A 157 1.10 11.96 -3.61
CA LEU A 157 -0.19 12.57 -3.28
C LEU A 157 -1.35 11.60 -3.47
N ASN A 158 -1.39 10.86 -4.57
CA ASN A 158 -2.44 9.88 -4.81
C ASN A 158 -2.49 8.83 -3.70
N GLU A 159 -1.35 8.26 -3.32
CA GLU A 159 -1.29 7.24 -2.27
C GLU A 159 -1.57 7.82 -0.88
N ALA A 160 -0.91 8.92 -0.52
CA ALA A 160 -1.06 9.51 0.80
C ALA A 160 -2.48 10.06 1.02
N LEU A 161 -3.05 10.77 0.05
CA LEU A 161 -4.39 11.35 0.16
C LEU A 161 -5.46 10.25 0.17
N TRP A 162 -5.36 9.27 -0.75
CA TRP A 162 -6.32 8.18 -0.80
C TRP A 162 -6.33 7.35 0.49
N ASN A 163 -5.17 6.90 0.94
CA ASN A 163 -5.09 6.08 2.16
C ASN A 163 -5.44 6.89 3.43
N THR A 164 -5.17 8.21 3.47
CA THR A 164 -5.66 9.09 4.54
C THR A 164 -7.17 9.22 4.50
N PHE A 165 -7.77 9.36 3.33
CA PHE A 165 -9.23 9.39 3.15
C PHE A 165 -9.87 8.08 3.62
N VAL A 166 -9.30 6.93 3.25
CA VAL A 166 -9.73 5.63 3.75
C VAL A 166 -9.65 5.57 5.27
N ALA A 167 -8.50 5.95 5.86
CA ALA A 167 -8.34 5.99 7.31
C ALA A 167 -9.34 6.93 7.97
N ARG A 168 -9.66 8.08 7.34
CA ARG A 168 -10.68 9.02 7.83
C ARG A 168 -12.07 8.40 7.88
N ILE A 169 -12.51 7.76 6.78
CA ILE A 169 -13.83 7.09 6.74
C ILE A 169 -13.91 6.05 7.86
N PHE A 170 -12.90 5.23 7.98
CA PHE A 170 -12.88 4.15 8.96
C PHE A 170 -12.57 4.61 10.40
N SER A 171 -12.14 5.85 10.62
CA SER A 171 -12.01 6.44 11.97
C SER A 171 -13.30 7.02 12.52
N LEU A 172 -14.37 7.14 11.72
CA LEU A 172 -15.66 7.64 12.16
C LEU A 172 -16.34 6.62 13.10
N GLU A 173 -17.00 7.12 14.15
CA GLU A 173 -17.62 6.28 15.18
C GLU A 173 -18.62 5.28 14.60
N ARG A 174 -19.44 5.71 13.64
CA ARG A 174 -20.38 4.83 12.93
C ARG A 174 -19.65 3.67 12.22
N SER A 175 -18.59 3.96 11.49
CA SER A 175 -17.80 2.94 10.79
C SER A 175 -17.09 2.00 11.78
N ARG A 176 -16.62 2.56 12.91
CA ARG A 176 -16.01 1.81 14.01
C ARG A 176 -17.00 0.86 14.65
N THR A 177 -18.23 1.31 14.95
CA THR A 177 -19.29 0.46 15.53
C THR A 177 -19.63 -0.71 14.62
N VAL A 178 -19.81 -0.44 13.30
CA VAL A 178 -20.04 -1.48 12.29
C VAL A 178 -18.85 -2.44 12.22
N TYR A 179 -17.64 -1.91 12.23
CA TYR A 179 -16.44 -2.77 12.21
C TYR A 179 -16.36 -3.66 13.45
N ILE A 180 -16.61 -3.13 14.65
CA ILE A 180 -16.58 -3.92 15.90
C ILE A 180 -17.58 -5.07 15.83
N SER A 181 -18.80 -4.83 15.35
CA SER A 181 -19.84 -5.86 15.22
C SER A 181 -19.50 -6.94 14.18
N LEU A 182 -18.73 -6.60 13.15
CA LEU A 182 -18.36 -7.49 12.06
C LEU A 182 -16.87 -7.88 12.09
N LYS A 183 -16.14 -7.51 13.14
CA LYS A 183 -14.67 -7.62 13.24
C LYS A 183 -14.16 -8.99 12.82
N THR A 184 -14.69 -10.04 13.40
CA THR A 184 -14.25 -11.41 13.10
C THR A 184 -14.39 -11.73 11.61
N ILE A 185 -15.51 -11.35 10.99
CA ILE A 185 -15.75 -11.59 9.57
C ILE A 185 -14.79 -10.74 8.73
N ILE A 186 -14.66 -9.45 9.06
CA ILE A 186 -13.81 -8.51 8.32
C ILE A 186 -12.33 -8.92 8.41
N ASP A 187 -11.82 -9.17 9.62
CA ASP A 187 -10.42 -9.51 9.83
C ASP A 187 -10.07 -10.87 9.20
N LYS A 188 -10.97 -11.88 9.30
CA LYS A 188 -10.79 -13.16 8.61
C LYS A 188 -10.84 -13.02 7.10
N THR A 189 -11.77 -12.22 6.57
CA THR A 189 -11.85 -11.97 5.13
C THR A 189 -10.59 -11.26 4.62
N PHE A 190 -10.17 -10.19 5.28
CA PHE A 190 -8.96 -9.47 4.88
C PHE A 190 -7.70 -10.30 5.06
N GLY A 191 -7.59 -11.03 6.17
CA GLY A 191 -6.49 -11.97 6.40
C GLY A 191 -6.41 -13.02 5.31
N GLY A 192 -7.55 -13.62 4.94
CA GLY A 192 -7.67 -14.58 3.85
C GLY A 192 -7.28 -13.99 2.49
N LEU A 193 -7.78 -12.78 2.17
CA LEU A 193 -7.44 -12.10 0.91
C LEU A 193 -5.95 -11.76 0.82
N LEU A 194 -5.33 -11.31 1.91
CA LEU A 194 -3.88 -11.05 1.94
C LEU A 194 -3.07 -12.33 1.77
N ALA A 195 -3.45 -13.41 2.45
CA ALA A 195 -2.79 -14.71 2.31
C ALA A 195 -2.93 -15.28 0.89
N LEU A 196 -4.13 -15.23 0.30
CA LEU A 196 -4.38 -15.64 -1.09
C LEU A 196 -3.58 -14.79 -2.09
N LEU A 197 -3.50 -13.48 -1.87
CA LEU A 197 -2.69 -12.60 -2.70
C LEU A 197 -1.21 -12.96 -2.60
N GLY A 198 -0.71 -13.21 -1.39
CA GLY A 198 0.66 -13.66 -1.17
C GLY A 198 0.94 -14.99 -1.88
N LEU A 199 0.04 -15.98 -1.75
CA LEU A 199 0.16 -17.27 -2.45
C LEU A 199 0.14 -17.10 -3.98
N LYS A 200 -0.75 -16.26 -4.50
CA LYS A 200 -0.80 -15.95 -5.94
C LYS A 200 0.52 -15.36 -6.43
N ILE A 201 1.09 -14.41 -5.70
CA ILE A 201 2.36 -13.79 -6.05
C ILE A 201 3.51 -14.80 -6.00
N ALA A 202 3.53 -15.69 -5.02
CA ALA A 202 4.55 -16.74 -4.93
C ALA A 202 4.45 -17.77 -6.06
N ALA A 203 3.27 -17.99 -6.64
CA ALA A 203 3.00 -18.97 -7.69
C ALA A 203 3.21 -18.42 -9.13
N THR A 204 3.35 -17.09 -9.30
CA THR A 204 3.55 -16.41 -10.60
C THR A 204 4.96 -15.90 -10.76
#